data_97bcc7a88f58e5fb9b5253ada3c8b73f
#
_entry.id   97bcc7a88f58e5fb9b5253ada3c8b73f
#
_cell.length_a   1.000
_cell.length_b   1.000
_cell.length_c   1.000
_cell.angle_alpha   90.00
_cell.angle_beta   90.00
_cell.angle_gamma   90.00
#
_symmetry.space_group_name_H-M   'P 1'
#
loop_
_entity.id
_entity.type
_entity.pdbx_description
1 polymer ?
#
loop_
_entity_poly.entity_id
_entity_poly.type
_entity_poly.pdbx_seq_one_letter_code
_entity_poly.pdbx_strand_id
1 'polypeptide(L)'
;VLQQQADAPIWGEAKPMKAVKVTTSWDGKTYETLADKEGRWKLSVRTPEAGGPYELTLTDGQKLVLKNVMIGEVWICSGQSNMEMPLKGWGKVLDYEKEIAAANHPNIRLLHVEHVTSTQPETDIKIRDNGWQVCSPLTVPEFSATAYFFGREISEKQNVPVGLIHTSWGGTNVESWISGKVLQETVSYTHLRAHETRGNL
;
A
#
# COMPACT_ATOMS: atom_id res chain seq x y z
N VAL A 1 -2.40 2.48 7.45
CA VAL A 1 -3.84 2.21 7.68
C VAL A 1 -4.06 0.72 7.55
N LEU A 2 -4.94 0.15 8.38
CA LEU A 2 -5.46 -1.21 8.26
C LEU A 2 -6.92 -1.15 7.83
N GLN A 3 -7.35 -2.15 7.02
CA GLN A 3 -8.75 -2.28 6.62
C GLN A 3 -9.62 -2.52 7.85
N GLN A 4 -10.74 -1.79 7.95
CA GLN A 4 -11.71 -1.94 9.03
C GLN A 4 -12.50 -3.25 8.95
N GLN A 5 -12.98 -3.75 10.10
CA GLN A 5 -13.85 -4.94 10.23
C GLN A 5 -13.32 -6.18 9.48
N ALA A 6 -11.99 -6.33 9.41
CA ALA A 6 -11.30 -7.36 8.64
C ALA A 6 -10.28 -8.12 9.49
N ASP A 7 -9.83 -9.25 9.01
CA ASP A 7 -8.67 -9.96 9.54
C ASP A 7 -7.43 -9.43 8.81
N ALA A 8 -6.84 -8.36 9.37
CA ALA A 8 -5.72 -7.66 8.76
C ALA A 8 -4.42 -8.46 8.93
N PRO A 9 -3.72 -8.83 7.85
CA PRO A 9 -2.46 -9.52 7.94
C PRO A 9 -1.35 -8.58 8.44
N ILE A 10 -0.57 -9.10 9.40
CA ILE A 10 0.66 -8.47 9.91
C ILE A 10 1.77 -9.48 9.71
N TRP A 11 2.91 -9.03 9.19
CA TRP A 11 4.06 -9.87 8.91
C TRP A 11 5.37 -9.13 9.15
N GLY A 12 6.46 -9.87 9.18
CA GLY A 12 7.78 -9.32 9.35
C GLY A 12 8.84 -10.40 9.56
N GLU A 13 9.98 -9.97 10.05
CA GLU A 13 11.12 -10.83 10.34
C GLU A 13 11.43 -10.85 11.84
N ALA A 14 11.88 -11.97 12.33
CA ALA A 14 12.35 -12.20 13.69
C ALA A 14 13.50 -13.22 13.64
N LYS A 15 14.08 -13.55 14.79
CA LYS A 15 15.02 -14.69 14.84
C LYS A 15 14.32 -15.98 14.47
N PRO A 16 14.96 -16.89 13.71
CA PRO A 16 14.40 -18.17 13.34
C PRO A 16 13.80 -18.92 14.53
N MET A 17 12.63 -19.53 14.32
CA MET A 17 11.90 -20.31 15.34
C MET A 17 11.54 -19.52 16.61
N LYS A 18 11.55 -18.19 16.54
CA LYS A 18 11.19 -17.33 17.67
C LYS A 18 9.68 -17.12 17.73
N ALA A 19 9.11 -17.18 18.93
CA ALA A 19 7.72 -16.79 19.15
C ALA A 19 7.60 -15.25 19.01
N VAL A 20 6.62 -14.81 18.23
CA VAL A 20 6.28 -13.42 18.00
C VAL A 20 4.89 -13.16 18.54
N LYS A 21 4.73 -12.08 19.30
CA LYS A 21 3.46 -11.62 19.85
C LYS A 21 3.13 -10.25 19.30
N VAL A 22 1.87 -10.06 18.92
CA VAL A 22 1.32 -8.77 18.48
C VAL A 22 0.16 -8.42 19.38
N THR A 23 0.27 -7.31 20.11
CA THR A 23 -0.79 -6.79 20.98
C THR A 23 -1.40 -5.55 20.36
N THR A 24 -2.71 -5.52 20.25
CA THR A 24 -3.50 -4.44 19.68
C THR A 24 -4.01 -3.51 20.77
N SER A 25 -3.92 -2.18 20.58
CA SER A 25 -4.38 -1.23 21.59
C SER A 25 -5.89 -1.00 21.58
N TRP A 26 -6.60 -1.37 20.51
CA TRP A 26 -8.04 -1.14 20.38
C TRP A 26 -8.91 -2.12 21.19
N ASP A 27 -8.40 -3.30 21.49
CA ASP A 27 -9.12 -4.31 22.29
C ASP A 27 -8.24 -5.02 23.32
N GLY A 28 -6.94 -4.69 23.37
CA GLY A 28 -5.97 -5.27 24.29
C GLY A 28 -5.61 -6.75 24.01
N LYS A 29 -6.09 -7.32 22.91
CA LYS A 29 -5.80 -8.71 22.57
C LYS A 29 -4.36 -8.92 22.14
N THR A 30 -3.83 -10.08 22.47
CA THR A 30 -2.53 -10.55 22.03
C THR A 30 -2.69 -11.75 21.10
N TYR A 31 -2.08 -11.66 19.93
CA TYR A 31 -1.99 -12.70 18.91
C TYR A 31 -0.57 -13.23 18.90
N GLU A 32 -0.42 -14.53 18.70
CA GLU A 32 0.88 -15.19 18.73
C GLU A 32 1.12 -16.03 17.48
N THR A 33 2.36 -16.07 17.02
CA THR A 33 2.83 -16.93 15.94
C THR A 33 4.28 -17.32 16.18
N LEU A 34 4.78 -18.26 15.39
CA LEU A 34 6.18 -18.67 15.38
C LEU A 34 6.81 -18.25 14.06
N ALA A 35 8.00 -17.62 14.14
CA ALA A 35 8.80 -17.38 12.94
C ALA A 35 9.29 -18.71 12.35
N ASP A 36 9.34 -18.79 11.02
CA ASP A 36 9.84 -19.97 10.30
C ASP A 36 11.36 -20.12 10.44
N LYS A 37 11.94 -21.10 9.76
CA LYS A 37 13.38 -21.37 9.77
C LYS A 37 14.20 -20.25 9.14
N GLU A 38 13.59 -19.47 8.26
CA GLU A 38 14.16 -18.29 7.62
C GLU A 38 13.94 -17.01 8.43
N GLY A 39 13.19 -17.09 9.55
CA GLY A 39 12.89 -15.95 10.42
C GLY A 39 11.65 -15.16 10.00
N ARG A 40 10.90 -15.58 8.98
CA ARG A 40 9.69 -14.90 8.51
C ARG A 40 8.48 -15.33 9.34
N TRP A 41 7.62 -14.39 9.64
CA TRP A 41 6.38 -14.67 10.36
C TRP A 41 5.20 -13.90 9.78
N LYS A 42 4.01 -14.44 9.96
CA LYS A 42 2.75 -13.80 9.58
C LYS A 42 1.66 -14.25 10.54
N LEU A 43 0.78 -13.32 10.88
CA LEU A 43 -0.48 -13.58 11.59
C LEU A 43 -1.54 -12.59 11.12
N SER A 44 -2.79 -12.77 11.54
CA SER A 44 -3.86 -11.82 11.29
C SER A 44 -4.40 -11.27 12.61
N VAL A 45 -4.69 -9.98 12.64
CA VAL A 45 -5.36 -9.32 13.76
C VAL A 45 -6.76 -8.87 13.34
N ARG A 46 -7.75 -9.05 14.20
CA ARG A 46 -9.10 -8.56 13.93
C ARG A 46 -9.17 -7.05 14.17
N THR A 47 -9.53 -6.30 13.15
CA THR A 47 -9.72 -4.85 13.24
C THR A 47 -11.17 -4.50 13.59
N PRO A 48 -11.40 -3.45 14.41
CA PRO A 48 -12.72 -2.91 14.70
C PRO A 48 -13.27 -2.06 13.55
N GLU A 49 -14.31 -1.31 13.81
CA GLU A 49 -14.78 -0.20 12.97
C GLU A 49 -13.71 0.88 12.83
N ALA A 50 -13.89 1.76 11.82
CA ALA A 50 -12.95 2.83 11.52
C ALA A 50 -12.67 3.72 12.74
N GLY A 51 -11.42 4.11 12.88
CA GLY A 51 -10.97 4.94 14.00
C GLY A 51 -9.47 5.01 14.15
N GLY A 52 -9.01 5.46 15.28
CA GLY A 52 -7.61 5.65 15.62
C GLY A 52 -7.32 7.08 16.09
N PRO A 53 -6.05 7.41 16.34
CA PRO A 53 -4.87 6.54 16.16
C PRO A 53 -4.75 5.47 17.25
N TYR A 54 -4.31 4.29 16.85
CA TYR A 54 -4.03 3.13 17.69
C TYR A 54 -2.54 2.79 17.70
N GLU A 55 -2.17 1.81 18.51
CA GLU A 55 -0.83 1.24 18.56
C GLU A 55 -0.87 -0.29 18.36
N LEU A 56 0.16 -0.81 17.71
CA LEU A 56 0.50 -2.23 17.68
C LEU A 56 1.81 -2.44 18.40
N THR A 57 1.81 -3.24 19.45
CA THR A 57 3.02 -3.65 20.14
C THR A 57 3.42 -5.03 19.67
N LEU A 58 4.60 -5.12 19.05
CA LEU A 58 5.20 -6.36 18.59
C LEU A 58 6.35 -6.76 19.53
N THR A 59 6.50 -8.04 19.81
CA THR A 59 7.65 -8.53 20.57
C THR A 59 8.04 -9.96 20.17
N ASP A 60 9.34 -10.15 19.99
CA ASP A 60 10.03 -11.44 19.87
C ASP A 60 11.03 -11.64 21.01
N GLY A 61 10.86 -10.86 22.09
CA GLY A 61 11.82 -10.65 23.19
C GLY A 61 12.40 -9.24 23.17
N GLN A 62 12.35 -8.55 22.04
CA GLN A 62 12.55 -7.10 21.91
C GLN A 62 11.19 -6.46 21.60
N LYS A 63 10.93 -5.29 22.19
CA LYS A 63 9.66 -4.58 21.99
C LYS A 63 9.79 -3.56 20.86
N LEU A 64 8.91 -3.66 19.88
CA LEU A 64 8.67 -2.67 18.83
C LEU A 64 7.23 -2.14 18.97
N VAL A 65 7.05 -0.83 18.93
CA VAL A 65 5.71 -0.21 18.96
C VAL A 65 5.48 0.57 17.68
N LEU A 66 4.51 0.14 16.89
CA LEU A 66 4.00 0.90 15.76
C LEU A 66 2.90 1.84 16.26
N LYS A 67 3.18 3.13 16.17
CA LYS A 67 2.25 4.19 16.61
C LYS A 67 1.47 4.77 15.45
N ASN A 68 0.42 5.53 15.77
CA ASN A 68 -0.39 6.24 14.79
C ASN A 68 -1.02 5.30 13.73
N VAL A 69 -1.41 4.10 14.16
CA VAL A 69 -2.11 3.15 13.30
C VAL A 69 -3.57 3.58 13.19
N MET A 70 -4.00 3.86 11.95
CA MET A 70 -5.39 4.17 11.66
C MET A 70 -6.10 2.92 11.14
N ILE A 71 -7.39 2.81 11.41
CA ILE A 71 -8.27 1.76 10.89
C ILE A 71 -9.34 2.43 10.06
N GLY A 72 -9.55 1.97 8.83
CA GLY A 72 -10.48 2.56 7.88
C GLY A 72 -10.48 1.83 6.55
N GLU A 73 -10.57 2.55 5.45
CA GLU A 73 -10.56 1.99 4.10
C GLU A 73 -9.14 1.98 3.52
N VAL A 74 -8.74 0.85 2.91
CA VAL A 74 -7.44 0.72 2.24
C VAL A 74 -7.65 0.40 0.77
N TRP A 75 -7.08 1.23 -0.11
CA TRP A 75 -7.24 1.12 -1.55
C TRP A 75 -5.91 0.97 -2.27
N ILE A 76 -5.85 0.02 -3.21
CA ILE A 76 -4.74 -0.13 -4.15
C ILE A 76 -5.07 0.69 -5.39
N CYS A 77 -4.25 1.71 -5.65
CA CYS A 77 -4.39 2.64 -6.77
C CYS A 77 -3.37 2.26 -7.84
N SER A 78 -3.78 1.36 -8.73
CA SER A 78 -2.94 0.76 -9.76
C SER A 78 -3.38 1.18 -11.17
N GLY A 79 -2.47 1.10 -12.12
CA GLY A 79 -2.71 1.43 -13.52
C GLY A 79 -1.49 2.02 -14.20
N GLN A 80 -1.71 2.73 -15.28
CA GLN A 80 -0.63 3.42 -16.01
C GLN A 80 -0.76 4.95 -15.90
N SER A 81 -0.43 5.70 -16.94
CA SER A 81 -0.21 7.15 -16.91
C SER A 81 -1.32 7.98 -16.26
N ASN A 82 -2.60 7.64 -16.44
CA ASN A 82 -3.69 8.39 -15.79
C ASN A 82 -3.73 8.20 -14.27
N MET A 83 -3.34 7.02 -13.78
CA MET A 83 -3.22 6.78 -12.34
C MET A 83 -1.88 7.29 -11.79
N GLU A 84 -0.83 7.27 -12.61
CA GLU A 84 0.50 7.73 -12.20
C GLU A 84 0.59 9.25 -12.10
N MET A 85 -0.18 9.99 -12.90
CA MET A 85 -0.10 11.45 -12.99
C MET A 85 -0.10 12.10 -11.60
N PRO A 86 1.00 12.78 -11.21
CA PRO A 86 1.09 13.40 -9.90
C PRO A 86 0.22 14.66 -9.80
N LEU A 87 -0.17 15.02 -8.60
CA LEU A 87 -0.99 16.22 -8.35
C LEU A 87 -0.33 17.50 -8.88
N LYS A 88 0.99 17.63 -8.68
CA LYS A 88 1.79 18.78 -9.15
C LYS A 88 2.11 18.73 -10.64
N GLY A 89 2.13 17.52 -11.23
CA GLY A 89 2.83 17.32 -12.49
C GLY A 89 1.97 17.44 -13.75
N TRP A 90 2.69 17.54 -14.88
CA TRP A 90 2.23 17.45 -16.27
C TRP A 90 1.23 18.53 -16.70
N GLY A 91 0.97 19.56 -15.86
CA GLY A 91 0.06 20.66 -16.19
C GLY A 91 -1.39 20.27 -16.51
N LYS A 92 -1.84 19.12 -15.98
CA LYS A 92 -3.16 18.55 -16.26
C LYS A 92 -4.19 18.79 -15.16
N VAL A 93 -3.74 19.07 -13.94
CA VAL A 93 -4.63 19.39 -12.82
C VAL A 93 -4.77 20.90 -12.72
N LEU A 94 -6.01 21.38 -12.87
CA LEU A 94 -6.32 22.79 -12.73
C LEU A 94 -6.12 23.24 -11.27
N ASP A 95 -5.57 24.43 -11.08
CA ASP A 95 -5.35 25.05 -9.76
C ASP A 95 -4.60 24.14 -8.77
N TYR A 96 -3.72 23.24 -9.26
CA TYR A 96 -3.02 22.25 -8.43
C TYR A 96 -2.25 22.87 -7.25
N GLU A 97 -1.75 24.10 -7.38
CA GLU A 97 -1.04 24.81 -6.31
C GLU A 97 -1.97 25.10 -5.13
N LYS A 98 -3.20 25.52 -5.41
CA LYS A 98 -4.22 25.74 -4.36
C LYS A 98 -4.64 24.43 -3.72
N GLU A 99 -4.79 23.39 -4.53
CA GLU A 99 -5.13 22.05 -4.04
C GLU A 99 -4.04 21.49 -3.12
N ILE A 100 -2.77 21.62 -3.52
CA ILE A 100 -1.63 21.23 -2.68
C ILE A 100 -1.63 22.02 -1.36
N ALA A 101 -1.79 23.34 -1.43
CA ALA A 101 -1.80 24.19 -0.24
C ALA A 101 -2.92 23.82 0.75
N ALA A 102 -4.06 23.35 0.23
CA ALA A 102 -5.21 22.94 1.02
C ALA A 102 -5.13 21.48 1.51
N ALA A 103 -4.18 20.67 1.04
CA ALA A 103 -4.10 19.23 1.28
C ALA A 103 -3.63 18.85 2.69
N ASN A 104 -4.28 19.37 3.72
CA ASN A 104 -4.03 18.99 5.10
C ASN A 104 -5.08 17.98 5.57
N HIS A 105 -4.92 16.71 5.20
CA HIS A 105 -5.86 15.63 5.47
C HIS A 105 -5.25 14.59 6.42
N PRO A 106 -5.28 14.81 7.75
CA PRO A 106 -4.61 13.93 8.72
C PRO A 106 -5.19 12.50 8.77
N ASN A 107 -6.38 12.28 8.23
CA ASN A 107 -7.00 10.97 8.13
C ASN A 107 -6.64 10.21 6.85
N ILE A 108 -5.97 10.86 5.88
CA ILE A 108 -5.50 10.20 4.67
C ILE A 108 -4.03 9.84 4.82
N ARG A 109 -3.68 8.62 4.43
CA ARG A 109 -2.32 8.11 4.42
C ARG A 109 -1.94 7.68 3.02
N LEU A 110 -0.75 8.06 2.61
CA LEU A 110 -0.17 7.84 1.29
C LEU A 110 0.97 6.84 1.40
N LEU A 111 0.95 5.79 0.59
CA LEU A 111 2.06 4.86 0.41
C LEU A 111 2.41 4.79 -1.06
N HIS A 112 3.66 5.13 -1.41
CA HIS A 112 4.12 5.13 -2.78
C HIS A 112 5.07 3.95 -3.02
N VAL A 113 4.67 3.03 -3.89
CA VAL A 113 5.48 1.88 -4.30
C VAL A 113 6.49 2.33 -5.36
N GLU A 114 7.74 1.89 -5.26
CA GLU A 114 8.76 2.16 -6.27
C GLU A 114 8.51 1.36 -7.55
N HIS A 115 8.95 1.91 -8.68
CA HIS A 115 8.98 1.21 -9.96
C HIS A 115 10.13 0.19 -9.97
N VAL A 116 9.81 -1.05 -9.72
CA VAL A 116 10.78 -2.15 -9.71
C VAL A 116 10.22 -3.32 -10.53
N THR A 117 11.03 -3.82 -11.45
CA THR A 117 10.74 -5.05 -12.20
C THR A 117 11.39 -6.25 -11.53
N SER A 118 10.71 -7.40 -11.52
CA SER A 118 11.28 -8.67 -11.10
C SER A 118 10.82 -9.78 -12.03
N THR A 119 11.70 -10.75 -12.28
CA THR A 119 11.40 -11.97 -13.05
C THR A 119 10.83 -13.08 -12.17
N GLN A 120 10.80 -12.87 -10.86
CA GLN A 120 10.29 -13.81 -9.86
C GLN A 120 9.35 -13.07 -8.91
N PRO A 121 8.34 -13.75 -8.35
CA PRO A 121 7.53 -13.18 -7.27
C PRO A 121 8.41 -12.79 -6.09
N GLU A 122 8.28 -11.56 -5.63
CA GLU A 122 8.98 -11.06 -4.46
C GLU A 122 8.14 -11.26 -3.20
N THR A 123 8.79 -11.32 -2.05
CA THR A 123 8.12 -11.48 -0.75
C THR A 123 7.75 -10.13 -0.13
N ASP A 124 8.33 -9.05 -0.62
CA ASP A 124 8.06 -7.68 -0.16
C ASP A 124 8.19 -6.69 -1.32
N ILE A 125 7.69 -5.48 -1.13
CA ILE A 125 7.73 -4.38 -2.11
C ILE A 125 8.71 -3.30 -1.66
N LYS A 126 9.35 -2.63 -2.63
CA LYS A 126 10.10 -1.41 -2.35
C LYS A 126 9.15 -0.22 -2.30
N ILE A 127 9.30 0.59 -1.27
CA ILE A 127 8.47 1.77 -1.01
C ILE A 127 9.32 3.02 -0.92
N ARG A 128 8.76 4.16 -1.35
CA ARG A 128 9.38 5.48 -1.21
C ARG A 128 9.18 6.02 0.21
N ASP A 129 9.96 7.03 0.55
CA ASP A 129 9.77 7.91 1.72
C ASP A 129 9.66 7.17 3.07
N ASN A 130 10.31 6.01 3.17
CA ASN A 130 10.32 5.17 4.39
C ASN A 130 8.90 4.72 4.85
N GLY A 131 7.93 4.64 3.95
CA GLY A 131 6.63 4.05 4.26
C GLY A 131 5.43 5.01 4.16
N TRP A 132 4.46 4.76 5.00
CA TRP A 132 3.23 5.54 5.04
C TRP A 132 3.44 7.00 5.44
N GLN A 133 2.98 7.93 4.61
CA GLN A 133 3.01 9.36 4.87
C GLN A 133 1.63 9.90 5.22
N VAL A 134 1.55 10.87 6.12
CA VAL A 134 0.32 11.64 6.32
C VAL A 134 0.11 12.56 5.11
N CYS A 135 -1.10 12.61 4.57
CA CYS A 135 -1.41 13.52 3.48
C CYS A 135 -1.30 14.98 3.94
N SER A 136 -0.38 15.70 3.33
CA SER A 136 -0.06 17.09 3.63
C SER A 136 0.44 17.82 2.39
N PRO A 137 0.54 19.17 2.41
CA PRO A 137 1.16 19.93 1.32
C PRO A 137 2.59 19.50 0.96
N LEU A 138 3.30 18.83 1.87
CA LEU A 138 4.66 18.34 1.65
C LEU A 138 4.70 16.98 0.98
N THR A 139 3.71 16.13 1.22
CA THR A 139 3.71 14.72 0.81
C THR A 139 2.85 14.43 -0.43
N VAL A 140 1.84 15.25 -0.70
CA VAL A 140 0.89 15.03 -1.80
C VAL A 140 1.37 15.46 -3.19
N PRO A 141 2.31 16.41 -3.39
CA PRO A 141 2.63 16.94 -4.70
C PRO A 141 3.01 15.90 -5.75
N GLU A 142 3.80 14.91 -5.37
CA GLU A 142 4.26 13.83 -6.24
C GLU A 142 3.39 12.56 -6.16
N PHE A 143 2.31 12.60 -5.38
CA PHE A 143 1.37 11.48 -5.27
C PHE A 143 0.34 11.53 -6.39
N SER A 144 -0.22 10.37 -6.76
CA SER A 144 -1.27 10.25 -7.78
C SER A 144 -2.43 11.23 -7.54
N ALA A 145 -2.71 12.09 -8.50
CA ALA A 145 -3.85 13.01 -8.45
C ALA A 145 -5.17 12.24 -8.38
N THR A 146 -5.33 11.21 -9.22
CA THR A 146 -6.53 10.38 -9.27
C THR A 146 -6.78 9.70 -7.92
N ALA A 147 -5.74 9.08 -7.34
CA ALA A 147 -5.86 8.44 -6.04
C ALA A 147 -6.15 9.44 -4.92
N TYR A 148 -5.50 10.61 -4.95
CA TYR A 148 -5.70 11.65 -3.95
C TYR A 148 -7.14 12.17 -3.95
N PHE A 149 -7.69 12.58 -5.10
CA PHE A 149 -9.06 13.08 -5.18
C PHE A 149 -10.08 12.03 -4.78
N PHE A 150 -9.89 10.78 -5.22
CA PHE A 150 -10.71 9.66 -4.80
C PHE A 150 -10.68 9.45 -3.27
N GLY A 151 -9.48 9.38 -2.69
CA GLY A 151 -9.32 9.15 -1.26
C GLY A 151 -9.87 10.28 -0.40
N ARG A 152 -9.72 11.53 -0.86
CA ARG A 152 -10.31 12.70 -0.21
C ARG A 152 -11.83 12.60 -0.17
N GLU A 153 -12.47 12.32 -1.31
CA GLU A 153 -13.91 12.19 -1.43
C GLU A 153 -14.47 11.09 -0.52
N ILE A 154 -13.81 9.93 -0.46
CA ILE A 154 -14.21 8.83 0.43
C ILE A 154 -14.06 9.23 1.90
N SER A 155 -12.90 9.81 2.27
CA SER A 155 -12.63 10.21 3.65
C SER A 155 -13.61 11.24 4.16
N GLU A 156 -13.94 12.24 3.33
CA GLU A 156 -14.88 13.30 3.69
C GLU A 156 -16.32 12.79 3.79
N LYS A 157 -16.80 12.04 2.78
CA LYS A 157 -18.19 11.57 2.75
C LYS A 157 -18.51 10.48 3.78
N GLN A 158 -17.56 9.59 4.03
CA GLN A 158 -17.77 8.48 4.95
C GLN A 158 -17.23 8.79 6.35
N ASN A 159 -16.48 9.88 6.51
CA ASN A 159 -15.81 10.27 7.75
C ASN A 159 -14.94 9.13 8.33
N VAL A 160 -14.15 8.47 7.47
CA VAL A 160 -13.27 7.37 7.83
C VAL A 160 -11.81 7.66 7.43
N PRO A 161 -10.83 7.11 8.15
CA PRO A 161 -9.45 7.09 7.68
C PRO A 161 -9.31 6.33 6.36
N VAL A 162 -8.46 6.85 5.46
CA VAL A 162 -8.22 6.24 4.15
C VAL A 162 -6.72 6.02 3.93
N GLY A 163 -6.35 4.82 3.58
CA GLY A 163 -5.00 4.46 3.13
C GLY A 163 -4.98 4.25 1.63
N LEU A 164 -4.11 4.96 0.93
CA LEU A 164 -3.92 4.88 -0.52
C LEU A 164 -2.56 4.27 -0.83
N ILE A 165 -2.55 3.11 -1.49
CA ILE A 165 -1.34 2.43 -1.94
C ILE A 165 -1.21 2.70 -3.45
N HIS A 166 -0.29 3.61 -3.81
CA HIS A 166 -0.04 3.98 -5.19
C HIS A 166 1.01 3.06 -5.81
N THR A 167 0.58 2.28 -6.82
CA THR A 167 1.41 1.27 -7.51
C THR A 167 1.20 1.31 -9.01
N SER A 168 1.12 2.49 -9.63
CA SER A 168 0.98 2.67 -11.07
C SER A 168 2.34 2.81 -11.76
N TRP A 169 2.37 2.55 -13.07
CA TRP A 169 3.54 2.78 -13.92
C TRP A 169 3.11 3.10 -15.35
N GLY A 170 3.32 4.34 -15.79
CA GLY A 170 2.96 4.82 -17.11
C GLY A 170 3.72 4.10 -18.23
N GLY A 171 3.04 3.88 -19.34
CA GLY A 171 3.61 3.20 -20.50
C GLY A 171 3.68 1.67 -20.39
N THR A 172 3.20 1.07 -19.29
CA THR A 172 3.17 -0.39 -19.15
C THR A 172 1.96 -1.00 -19.86
N ASN A 173 2.14 -2.22 -20.37
CA ASN A 173 1.06 -3.04 -20.91
C ASN A 173 0.30 -3.76 -19.78
N VAL A 174 -0.95 -4.16 -20.01
CA VAL A 174 -1.78 -4.85 -19.02
C VAL A 174 -1.15 -6.16 -18.56
N GLU A 175 -0.44 -6.85 -19.44
CA GLU A 175 0.26 -8.10 -19.15
C GLU A 175 1.33 -7.96 -18.06
N SER A 176 1.93 -6.77 -17.92
CA SER A 176 2.90 -6.46 -16.86
C SER A 176 2.29 -6.52 -15.45
N TRP A 177 0.96 -6.46 -15.36
CA TRP A 177 0.20 -6.47 -14.10
C TRP A 177 -0.45 -7.83 -13.81
N ILE A 178 -0.19 -8.83 -14.66
CA ILE A 178 -0.73 -10.17 -14.53
C ILE A 178 0.41 -11.11 -14.16
N SER A 179 0.19 -12.02 -13.21
CA SER A 179 1.21 -12.99 -12.84
C SER A 179 1.57 -13.90 -14.02
N GLY A 180 2.85 -14.25 -14.17
CA GLY A 180 3.33 -15.13 -15.23
C GLY A 180 2.59 -16.48 -15.28
N LYS A 181 2.18 -17.01 -14.11
CA LYS A 181 1.36 -18.22 -14.01
C LYS A 181 0.01 -18.05 -14.73
N VAL A 182 -0.70 -16.97 -14.45
CA VAL A 182 -2.01 -16.70 -15.07
C VAL A 182 -1.85 -16.46 -16.58
N LEU A 183 -0.80 -15.76 -16.99
CA LEU A 183 -0.52 -15.56 -18.43
C LEU A 183 -0.27 -16.89 -19.15
N GLN A 184 0.50 -17.80 -18.56
CA GLN A 184 0.75 -19.13 -19.14
C GLN A 184 -0.52 -19.98 -19.25
N GLU A 185 -1.44 -19.85 -18.30
CA GLU A 185 -2.71 -20.60 -18.30
C GLU A 185 -3.75 -20.02 -19.25
N THR A 186 -3.71 -18.72 -19.56
CA THR A 186 -4.80 -18.02 -20.27
C THR A 186 -4.43 -17.53 -21.66
N VAL A 187 -3.14 -17.32 -21.95
CA VAL A 187 -2.67 -16.74 -23.21
C VAL A 187 -1.80 -17.74 -23.98
N SER A 188 -2.11 -17.96 -25.25
CA SER A 188 -1.28 -18.80 -26.11
C SER A 188 0.13 -18.18 -26.29
N TYR A 189 1.16 -19.02 -26.33
CA TYR A 189 2.57 -18.63 -26.48
C TYR A 189 2.83 -17.68 -27.69
N THR A 190 2.07 -17.83 -28.75
CA THR A 190 2.14 -16.97 -29.94
C THR A 190 1.68 -15.53 -29.66
N HIS A 191 0.76 -15.35 -28.76
CA HIS A 191 0.24 -14.02 -28.37
C HIS A 191 1.26 -13.27 -27.52
N LEU A 192 1.92 -13.94 -26.58
CA LEU A 192 2.99 -13.34 -25.76
C LEU A 192 4.16 -12.84 -26.60
N ARG A 193 4.63 -13.63 -27.59
CA ARG A 193 5.71 -13.21 -28.50
C ARG A 193 5.36 -12.03 -29.41
N ALA A 194 4.10 -11.90 -29.82
CA ALA A 194 3.67 -10.78 -30.63
C ALA A 194 3.75 -9.43 -29.93
N HIS A 195 3.67 -9.43 -28.58
CA HIS A 195 3.83 -8.22 -27.77
C HIS A 195 5.30 -7.89 -27.46
N GLU A 196 6.17 -8.88 -27.31
CA GLU A 196 7.61 -8.65 -27.08
C GLU A 196 8.28 -7.98 -28.28
N THR A 197 7.85 -8.26 -29.51
CA THR A 197 8.44 -7.70 -30.74
C THR A 197 8.01 -6.26 -31.03
N ARG A 198 6.95 -5.73 -30.40
CA ARG A 198 6.51 -4.34 -30.56
C ARG A 198 7.14 -3.35 -29.57
N GLY A 199 7.79 -3.81 -28.54
CA GLY A 199 8.46 -2.97 -27.53
C GLY A 199 9.93 -2.63 -27.84
N ASN A 200 10.49 -3.14 -28.94
CA ASN A 200 11.90 -2.95 -29.32
C ASN A 200 12.08 -2.23 -30.68
N LEU A 201 11.17 -1.33 -31.04
CA LEU A 201 11.36 -0.44 -32.20
C LEU A 201 11.31 1.02 -31.73
#